data_c92dcc8f104fe02fd6d1098a4f529685
#
_entry.id   c92dcc8f104fe02fd6d1098a4f529685
#
_cell.length_a   1.000
_cell.length_b   1.000
_cell.length_c   1.000
_cell.angle_alpha   90.00
_cell.angle_beta   90.00
_cell.angle_gamma   90.00
#
_symmetry.space_group_name_H-M   'P 1'
#
loop_
_entity.id
_entity.type
_entity.pdbx_description
1 polymer ?
#
loop_
_entity_poly.entity_id
_entity_poly.type
_entity_poly.pdbx_seq_one_letter_code
_entity_poly.pdbx_strand_id
1 'polypeptide(L)'
;MFKKVLQTIAAAMTLCLTMHLAMASEIVKVPTAWLGEHEAFLMWYAKEKGWDAEAGLDIQMQLFDSGPDILNALPSGKWVYAGMGAVPAMLGNLRYGTSIIALGNDESSCNAVMVYPDSPIAKAKGWNEKYPEVLGSPETVKGKTFWVTTLSSAHYALTSWLEILGLTNSDIVIKNMDQAQVLKAFESNECDGVALWAPHMFVAANKGAVMAADVRTAGKGNPVVLVADTRYAEKYPDITASFLGVFLRAVDAFKKTPAEDLIAEYQRFYKTFVGKDYDTALALKDLQYHPVFSLEEQLELFDDTGAPSQV
;
A
#
# COMPACT_ATOMS: atom_id res chain seq x y z
N MET A 1 54.91 -41.32 -5.54
CA MET A 1 54.21 -40.52 -6.53
C MET A 1 52.74 -40.29 -6.10
N PHE A 2 52.01 -41.30 -5.70
CA PHE A 2 50.60 -41.23 -5.28
C PHE A 2 50.32 -40.28 -4.07
N LYS A 3 51.18 -40.28 -3.04
CA LYS A 3 51.02 -39.45 -1.84
C LYS A 3 51.10 -37.94 -2.11
N LYS A 4 51.89 -37.48 -3.10
CA LYS A 4 51.96 -36.08 -3.52
C LYS A 4 50.74 -35.64 -4.31
N VAL A 5 50.14 -36.52 -5.11
CA VAL A 5 48.93 -36.24 -5.88
C VAL A 5 47.71 -36.09 -4.94
N LEU A 6 47.60 -36.97 -3.92
CA LEU A 6 46.51 -36.82 -2.91
C LEU A 6 46.63 -35.52 -2.09
N GLN A 7 47.85 -35.11 -1.74
CA GLN A 7 48.07 -33.86 -1.00
C GLN A 7 47.74 -32.63 -1.85
N THR A 8 47.99 -32.66 -3.16
CA THR A 8 47.64 -31.58 -4.09
C THR A 8 46.11 -31.48 -4.30
N ILE A 9 45.41 -32.61 -4.38
CA ILE A 9 43.94 -32.64 -4.49
C ILE A 9 43.28 -32.17 -3.21
N ALA A 10 43.77 -32.56 -2.03
CA ALA A 10 43.27 -32.10 -0.75
C ALA A 10 43.49 -30.59 -0.57
N ALA A 11 44.64 -30.05 -0.97
CA ALA A 11 44.92 -28.61 -0.93
C ALA A 11 44.04 -27.83 -1.93
N ALA A 12 43.76 -28.36 -3.12
CA ALA A 12 42.88 -27.75 -4.11
C ALA A 12 41.42 -27.76 -3.64
N MET A 13 40.93 -28.86 -3.01
CA MET A 13 39.58 -28.90 -2.44
C MET A 13 39.42 -27.95 -1.25
N THR A 14 40.44 -27.81 -0.40
CA THR A 14 40.44 -26.86 0.71
C THR A 14 40.42 -25.40 0.19
N LEU A 15 41.20 -25.13 -0.89
CA LEU A 15 41.21 -23.80 -1.51
C LEU A 15 39.88 -23.47 -2.21
N CYS A 16 39.26 -24.45 -2.89
CA CYS A 16 37.93 -24.27 -3.45
C CYS A 16 36.84 -24.06 -2.36
N LEU A 17 36.91 -24.78 -1.23
CA LEU A 17 35.99 -24.62 -0.12
C LEU A 17 36.17 -23.26 0.56
N THR A 18 37.39 -22.76 0.70
CA THR A 18 37.66 -21.43 1.27
C THR A 18 37.30 -20.31 0.30
N MET A 19 37.40 -20.52 -1.02
CA MET A 19 36.93 -19.54 -2.01
C MET A 19 35.40 -19.44 -2.06
N HIS A 20 34.64 -20.50 -1.78
CA HIS A 20 33.18 -20.43 -1.65
C HIS A 20 32.72 -19.79 -0.33
N LEU A 21 33.56 -19.76 0.70
CA LEU A 21 33.27 -19.07 1.97
C LEU A 21 33.71 -17.60 2.00
N ALA A 22 34.44 -17.13 0.98
CA ALA A 22 35.02 -15.79 0.96
C ALA A 22 34.32 -14.78 0.03
N MET A 23 33.22 -15.17 -0.62
CA MET A 23 32.30 -14.23 -1.23
C MET A 23 31.11 -14.04 -0.27
N ALA A 24 31.33 -13.37 0.85
CA ALA A 24 30.26 -12.59 1.45
C ALA A 24 29.88 -11.56 0.38
N SER A 25 28.81 -11.83 -0.36
CA SER A 25 28.27 -10.86 -1.31
C SER A 25 28.02 -9.58 -0.53
N GLU A 26 28.59 -8.49 -0.98
CA GLU A 26 28.37 -7.19 -0.32
C GLU A 26 26.86 -6.96 -0.26
N ILE A 27 26.33 -6.79 0.96
CA ILE A 27 24.89 -6.57 1.15
C ILE A 27 24.53 -5.25 0.48
N VAL A 28 23.61 -5.31 -0.47
CA VAL A 28 23.17 -4.15 -1.25
C VAL A 28 22.17 -3.35 -0.47
N LYS A 29 22.51 -2.08 -0.17
CA LYS A 29 21.55 -1.14 0.45
C LYS A 29 20.51 -0.70 -0.56
N VAL A 30 19.24 -0.90 -0.21
CA VAL A 30 18.09 -0.61 -1.06
C VAL A 30 17.18 0.39 -0.34
N PRO A 31 17.27 1.69 -0.66
CA PRO A 31 16.40 2.69 -0.08
C PRO A 31 14.97 2.54 -0.62
N THR A 32 13.99 2.49 0.27
CA THR A 32 12.57 2.29 -0.08
C THR A 32 11.67 3.27 0.64
N ALA A 33 10.50 3.57 0.05
CA ALA A 33 9.52 4.51 0.59
C ALA A 33 8.16 3.83 0.79
N TRP A 34 7.54 4.08 1.94
CA TRP A 34 6.32 3.39 2.36
C TRP A 34 5.38 4.35 3.08
N LEU A 35 4.09 4.01 3.03
CA LEU A 35 3.08 4.59 3.91
C LEU A 35 2.96 3.72 5.18
N GLY A 36 2.28 4.22 6.21
CA GLY A 36 1.97 3.43 7.41
C GLY A 36 0.75 2.53 7.16
N GLU A 37 0.85 1.61 6.20
CA GLU A 37 -0.23 0.80 5.64
C GLU A 37 0.17 -0.68 5.52
N HIS A 38 -0.76 -1.51 5.04
CA HIS A 38 -0.65 -2.97 5.04
C HIS A 38 0.52 -3.49 4.19
N GLU A 39 0.77 -2.93 3.01
CA GLU A 39 1.88 -3.36 2.15
C GLU A 39 3.24 -3.10 2.79
N ALA A 40 3.34 -2.03 3.58
CA ALA A 40 4.55 -1.73 4.35
C ALA A 40 4.75 -2.74 5.48
N PHE A 41 3.67 -3.23 6.11
CA PHE A 41 3.75 -4.30 7.09
C PHE A 41 4.36 -5.56 6.49
N LEU A 42 3.99 -5.97 5.30
CA LEU A 42 4.54 -7.16 4.64
C LEU A 42 6.06 -7.05 4.46
N MET A 43 6.55 -5.90 3.98
CA MET A 43 7.99 -5.69 3.82
C MET A 43 8.70 -5.58 5.18
N TRP A 44 8.10 -4.87 6.13
CA TRP A 44 8.61 -4.78 7.50
C TRP A 44 8.71 -6.16 8.15
N TYR A 45 7.68 -7.00 7.99
CA TYR A 45 7.65 -8.37 8.50
C TYR A 45 8.76 -9.22 7.87
N ALA A 46 8.96 -9.13 6.56
CA ALA A 46 10.07 -9.82 5.88
C ALA A 46 11.43 -9.39 6.45
N LYS A 47 11.62 -8.09 6.69
CA LYS A 47 12.84 -7.54 7.26
C LYS A 47 13.06 -8.02 8.70
N GLU A 48 12.03 -8.02 9.54
CA GLU A 48 12.10 -8.55 10.91
C GLU A 48 12.43 -10.05 10.97
N LYS A 49 12.08 -10.80 9.93
CA LYS A 49 12.49 -12.21 9.76
C LYS A 49 13.89 -12.38 9.15
N GLY A 50 14.55 -11.28 8.76
CA GLY A 50 15.89 -11.31 8.15
C GLY A 50 15.91 -11.78 6.68
N TRP A 51 14.76 -11.82 6.01
CA TRP A 51 14.65 -12.35 4.65
C TRP A 51 15.28 -11.44 3.60
N ASP A 52 15.37 -10.15 3.87
CA ASP A 52 16.12 -9.21 3.04
C ASP A 52 17.63 -9.52 3.09
N ALA A 53 18.18 -9.75 4.30
CA ALA A 53 19.59 -10.14 4.45
C ALA A 53 19.91 -11.50 3.81
N GLU A 54 19.01 -12.49 3.93
CA GLU A 54 19.12 -13.77 3.24
C GLU A 54 19.17 -13.61 1.71
N ALA A 55 18.46 -12.59 1.17
CA ALA A 55 18.46 -12.24 -0.25
C ALA A 55 19.65 -11.33 -0.66
N GLY A 56 20.59 -11.04 0.24
CA GLY A 56 21.74 -10.16 -0.01
C GLY A 56 21.37 -8.67 -0.04
N LEU A 57 20.23 -8.29 0.54
CA LEU A 57 19.73 -6.92 0.57
C LEU A 57 19.70 -6.36 2.00
N ASP A 58 19.94 -5.05 2.14
CA ASP A 58 19.57 -4.24 3.31
C ASP A 58 18.48 -3.27 2.87
N ILE A 59 17.21 -3.66 3.04
CA ILE A 59 16.06 -2.85 2.67
C ILE A 59 15.87 -1.74 3.70
N GLN A 60 16.11 -0.49 3.29
CA GLN A 60 16.03 0.69 4.13
C GLN A 60 14.67 1.34 3.98
N MET A 61 13.75 1.04 4.89
CA MET A 61 12.38 1.53 4.86
C MET A 61 12.29 2.97 5.39
N GLN A 62 11.69 3.86 4.62
CA GLN A 62 11.40 5.24 5.00
C GLN A 62 9.89 5.46 4.99
N LEU A 63 9.36 6.06 6.08
CA LEU A 63 7.94 6.39 6.22
C LEU A 63 7.64 7.75 5.60
N PHE A 64 6.53 7.83 4.86
CA PHE A 64 5.97 9.06 4.28
C PHE A 64 4.49 9.19 4.66
N ASP A 65 3.95 10.41 4.58
CA ASP A 65 2.58 10.70 4.98
C ASP A 65 1.58 10.45 3.84
N SER A 66 2.03 10.49 2.58
CA SER A 66 1.17 10.28 1.41
C SER A 66 1.93 9.78 0.18
N GLY A 67 1.21 9.14 -0.76
CA GLY A 67 1.76 8.75 -2.06
C GLY A 67 2.33 9.94 -2.87
N PRO A 68 1.68 11.11 -2.94
CA PRO A 68 2.28 12.31 -3.51
C PRO A 68 3.61 12.72 -2.88
N ASP A 69 3.79 12.57 -1.56
CA ASP A 69 5.07 12.89 -0.89
C ASP A 69 6.17 11.89 -1.27
N ILE A 70 5.83 10.60 -1.40
CA ILE A 70 6.74 9.60 -1.94
C ILE A 70 7.21 10.01 -3.34
N LEU A 71 6.30 10.39 -4.25
CA LEU A 71 6.65 10.82 -5.60
C LEU A 71 7.54 12.05 -5.63
N ASN A 72 7.24 13.05 -4.80
CA ASN A 72 8.04 14.27 -4.69
C ASN A 72 9.46 14.01 -4.16
N ALA A 73 9.69 12.92 -3.46
CA ALA A 73 11.00 12.53 -2.96
C ALA A 73 11.87 11.79 -4.00
N LEU A 74 11.28 11.22 -5.07
CA LEU A 74 12.02 10.45 -6.08
C LEU A 74 13.15 11.24 -6.77
N PRO A 75 12.94 12.50 -7.25
CA PRO A 75 14.00 13.24 -7.92
C PRO A 75 15.24 13.49 -7.07
N SER A 76 15.13 13.43 -5.75
CA SER A 76 16.25 13.55 -4.82
C SER A 76 16.95 12.22 -4.51
N GLY A 77 16.54 11.12 -5.16
CA GLY A 77 17.16 9.80 -4.99
C GLY A 77 16.93 9.17 -3.63
N LYS A 78 15.88 9.57 -2.91
CA LYS A 78 15.59 9.06 -1.56
C LYS A 78 15.13 7.61 -1.54
N TRP A 79 14.62 7.11 -2.65
CA TRP A 79 14.17 5.73 -2.78
C TRP A 79 14.34 5.21 -4.21
N VAL A 80 14.33 3.89 -4.36
CA VAL A 80 14.35 3.20 -5.66
C VAL A 80 13.14 2.27 -5.82
N TYR A 81 12.55 1.80 -4.71
CA TYR A 81 11.27 1.08 -4.69
C TYR A 81 10.34 1.69 -3.65
N ALA A 82 9.04 1.65 -3.91
CA ALA A 82 8.05 2.18 -2.99
C ALA A 82 6.73 1.41 -3.05
N GLY A 83 5.96 1.42 -1.94
CA GLY A 83 4.56 1.03 -1.91
C GLY A 83 3.67 2.27 -1.90
N MET A 84 2.62 2.29 -2.74
CA MET A 84 1.64 3.38 -2.78
C MET A 84 0.37 2.97 -3.52
N GLY A 85 -0.72 3.71 -3.32
CA GLY A 85 -1.95 3.50 -4.08
C GLY A 85 -1.77 3.71 -5.58
N ALA A 86 -2.65 3.11 -6.39
CA ALA A 86 -2.58 3.16 -7.85
C ALA A 86 -2.62 4.60 -8.42
N VAL A 87 -3.39 5.51 -7.81
CA VAL A 87 -3.49 6.91 -8.30
C VAL A 87 -2.14 7.63 -8.28
N PRO A 88 -1.41 7.73 -7.15
CA PRO A 88 -0.06 8.30 -7.18
C PRO A 88 0.90 7.48 -8.05
N ALA A 89 0.81 6.15 -8.12
CA ALA A 89 1.67 5.33 -8.98
C ALA A 89 1.53 5.70 -10.47
N MET A 90 0.30 5.89 -10.97
CA MET A 90 0.05 6.35 -12.35
C MET A 90 0.63 7.74 -12.60
N LEU A 91 0.50 8.66 -11.64
CA LEU A 91 1.12 9.99 -11.73
C LEU A 91 2.65 9.89 -11.74
N GLY A 92 3.21 8.96 -10.98
CA GLY A 92 4.65 8.67 -10.95
C GLY A 92 5.17 8.22 -12.31
N ASN A 93 4.45 7.32 -12.96
CA ASN A 93 4.79 6.88 -14.32
C ASN A 93 4.81 8.06 -15.30
N LEU A 94 3.75 8.87 -15.30
CA LEU A 94 3.61 9.99 -16.23
C LEU A 94 4.64 11.12 -16.02
N ARG A 95 5.05 11.37 -14.77
CA ARG A 95 5.89 12.54 -14.42
C ARG A 95 7.35 12.21 -14.20
N TYR A 96 7.63 11.02 -13.65
CA TYR A 96 8.96 10.69 -13.14
C TYR A 96 9.54 9.41 -13.75
N GLY A 97 8.76 8.68 -14.56
CA GLY A 97 9.21 7.42 -15.15
C GLY A 97 9.36 6.32 -14.11
N THR A 98 8.33 6.11 -13.29
CA THR A 98 8.22 4.93 -12.44
C THR A 98 7.49 3.81 -13.17
N SER A 99 7.78 2.58 -12.81
CA SER A 99 7.07 1.39 -13.29
C SER A 99 6.41 0.66 -12.13
N ILE A 100 5.18 0.19 -12.33
CA ILE A 100 4.53 -0.76 -11.43
C ILE A 100 5.22 -2.10 -11.61
N ILE A 101 5.69 -2.71 -10.52
CA ILE A 101 6.45 -3.97 -10.52
C ILE A 101 5.74 -5.11 -9.79
N ALA A 102 4.73 -4.81 -8.97
CA ALA A 102 3.87 -5.80 -8.31
C ALA A 102 2.60 -5.15 -7.76
N LEU A 103 1.60 -5.97 -7.41
CA LEU A 103 0.50 -5.58 -6.55
C LEU A 103 0.89 -5.77 -5.08
N GLY A 104 0.56 -4.78 -4.24
CA GLY A 104 0.68 -4.88 -2.79
C GLY A 104 -0.52 -5.62 -2.21
N ASN A 105 -1.67 -4.96 -2.27
CA ASN A 105 -2.95 -5.47 -1.79
C ASN A 105 -4.13 -4.76 -2.48
N ASP A 106 -5.33 -5.32 -2.34
CA ASP A 106 -6.56 -4.63 -2.76
C ASP A 106 -7.09 -3.73 -1.63
N GLU A 107 -7.29 -2.47 -1.94
CA GLU A 107 -7.86 -1.46 -1.05
C GLU A 107 -9.23 -0.93 -1.49
N SER A 108 -9.92 -1.62 -2.36
CA SER A 108 -11.21 -1.16 -2.87
C SER A 108 -12.25 -0.93 -1.77
N SER A 109 -12.17 -1.69 -0.67
CA SER A 109 -13.00 -1.51 0.55
C SER A 109 -12.30 -0.73 1.66
N CYS A 110 -11.11 -0.23 1.43
CA CYS A 110 -10.27 0.44 2.43
C CYS A 110 -10.10 1.94 2.16
N ASN A 111 -10.82 2.47 1.18
CA ASN A 111 -10.85 3.90 0.85
C ASN A 111 -12.30 4.35 0.74
N ALA A 112 -12.74 5.24 1.64
CA ALA A 112 -14.14 5.58 1.78
C ALA A 112 -14.40 7.06 2.05
N VAL A 113 -15.58 7.51 1.65
CA VAL A 113 -16.17 8.78 2.10
C VAL A 113 -16.92 8.55 3.40
N MET A 114 -16.55 9.28 4.45
CA MET A 114 -17.12 9.18 5.78
C MET A 114 -17.88 10.48 6.11
N VAL A 115 -19.06 10.33 6.68
CA VAL A 115 -19.95 11.46 7.03
C VAL A 115 -20.51 11.29 8.45
N TYR A 116 -21.07 12.37 9.01
CA TYR A 116 -21.72 12.30 10.32
C TYR A 116 -23.05 11.57 10.24
N PRO A 117 -23.41 10.75 11.25
CA PRO A 117 -24.62 9.92 11.22
C PRO A 117 -25.93 10.72 11.21
N ASP A 118 -25.93 11.92 11.75
CA ASP A 118 -27.07 12.82 11.80
C ASP A 118 -27.16 13.79 10.61
N SER A 119 -26.15 13.78 9.72
CA SER A 119 -26.10 14.66 8.55
C SER A 119 -27.21 14.37 7.54
N PRO A 120 -27.62 15.35 6.73
CA PRO A 120 -28.54 15.12 5.61
C PRO A 120 -27.99 14.09 4.61
N ILE A 121 -26.68 14.01 4.46
CA ILE A 121 -26.01 13.03 3.55
C ILE A 121 -26.28 11.61 4.04
N ALA A 122 -26.10 11.33 5.32
CA ALA A 122 -26.31 10.00 5.88
C ALA A 122 -27.78 9.54 5.82
N LYS A 123 -28.73 10.49 5.80
CA LYS A 123 -30.17 10.22 5.74
C LYS A 123 -30.69 10.01 4.31
N ALA A 124 -29.95 10.42 3.30
CA ALA A 124 -30.29 10.21 1.90
C ALA A 124 -29.63 8.92 1.40
N LYS A 125 -30.40 7.83 1.26
CA LYS A 125 -29.90 6.53 0.81
C LYS A 125 -30.56 6.14 -0.52
N GLY A 126 -29.78 5.53 -1.43
CA GLY A 126 -30.30 4.95 -2.65
C GLY A 126 -30.85 5.97 -3.66
N TRP A 127 -30.34 7.19 -3.67
CA TRP A 127 -30.71 8.21 -4.67
C TRP A 127 -30.49 7.70 -6.10
N ASN A 128 -29.39 6.99 -6.32
CA ASN A 128 -29.12 6.31 -7.58
C ASN A 128 -29.52 4.83 -7.44
N GLU A 129 -30.56 4.42 -8.16
CA GLU A 129 -31.13 3.05 -8.10
C GLU A 129 -30.08 1.96 -8.43
N LYS A 130 -29.08 2.27 -9.23
CA LYS A 130 -27.98 1.34 -9.56
C LYS A 130 -27.05 1.11 -8.35
N TYR A 131 -27.05 2.02 -7.39
CA TYR A 131 -26.20 1.98 -6.18
C TYR A 131 -27.04 2.17 -4.92
N PRO A 132 -27.93 1.23 -4.57
CA PRO A 132 -28.95 1.40 -3.54
C PRO A 132 -28.38 1.57 -2.11
N GLU A 133 -27.14 1.14 -1.88
CA GLU A 133 -26.47 1.26 -0.57
C GLU A 133 -25.73 2.58 -0.38
N VAL A 134 -25.47 3.33 -1.45
CA VAL A 134 -24.74 4.60 -1.41
C VAL A 134 -25.59 5.68 -0.74
N LEU A 135 -24.94 6.43 0.16
CA LEU A 135 -25.56 7.56 0.84
C LEU A 135 -25.28 8.87 0.11
N GLY A 136 -26.18 9.83 0.29
CA GLY A 136 -26.11 11.15 -0.32
C GLY A 136 -27.01 11.29 -1.55
N SER A 137 -27.28 12.53 -1.89
CA SER A 137 -27.94 12.96 -3.13
C SER A 137 -27.31 14.27 -3.59
N PRO A 138 -27.50 14.71 -4.85
CA PRO A 138 -27.01 16.00 -5.29
C PRO A 138 -27.41 17.17 -4.39
N GLU A 139 -28.63 17.15 -3.87
CA GLU A 139 -29.17 18.21 -3.00
C GLU A 139 -28.50 18.25 -1.63
N THR A 140 -28.10 17.09 -1.10
CA THR A 140 -27.46 17.01 0.22
C THR A 140 -25.96 17.23 0.19
N VAL A 141 -25.31 17.09 -0.99
CA VAL A 141 -23.84 17.09 -1.16
C VAL A 141 -23.32 18.36 -1.81
N LYS A 142 -24.09 18.97 -2.74
CA LYS A 142 -23.65 20.16 -3.46
C LYS A 142 -23.34 21.32 -2.51
N GLY A 143 -22.17 21.96 -2.72
CA GLY A 143 -21.67 23.07 -1.90
C GLY A 143 -21.08 22.67 -0.55
N LYS A 144 -21.06 21.37 -0.21
CA LYS A 144 -20.51 20.85 1.04
C LYS A 144 -18.99 20.83 1.04
N THR A 145 -18.39 20.86 2.24
CA THR A 145 -16.94 20.86 2.42
C THR A 145 -16.44 19.46 2.80
N PHE A 146 -15.54 18.93 1.99
CA PHE A 146 -14.85 17.66 2.23
C PHE A 146 -13.35 17.85 2.38
N TRP A 147 -12.78 17.19 3.38
CA TRP A 147 -11.35 17.17 3.58
C TRP A 147 -10.79 15.82 3.11
N VAL A 148 -9.69 15.86 2.38
CA VAL A 148 -9.07 14.70 1.76
C VAL A 148 -7.60 14.98 1.43
N THR A 149 -6.77 13.95 1.39
CA THR A 149 -5.45 14.03 0.77
C THR A 149 -5.63 13.97 -0.75
N THR A 150 -5.41 15.09 -1.43
CA THR A 150 -5.63 15.16 -2.89
C THR A 150 -4.61 14.31 -3.66
N LEU A 151 -4.99 13.81 -4.86
CA LEU A 151 -4.18 12.94 -5.71
C LEU A 151 -3.81 11.60 -5.05
N SER A 152 -4.61 11.15 -4.08
CA SER A 152 -4.51 9.86 -3.41
C SER A 152 -5.67 8.94 -3.75
N SER A 153 -5.61 7.70 -3.28
CA SER A 153 -6.70 6.72 -3.35
C SER A 153 -7.96 7.20 -2.63
N ALA A 154 -7.84 7.94 -1.51
CA ALA A 154 -9.00 8.54 -0.84
C ALA A 154 -9.67 9.62 -1.69
N HIS A 155 -8.89 10.41 -2.44
CA HIS A 155 -9.47 11.37 -3.41
C HIS A 155 -10.20 10.64 -4.54
N TYR A 156 -9.69 9.51 -4.97
CA TYR A 156 -10.37 8.65 -5.95
C TYR A 156 -11.70 8.11 -5.40
N ALA A 157 -11.75 7.69 -4.14
CA ALA A 157 -13.00 7.29 -3.48
C ALA A 157 -14.02 8.44 -3.46
N LEU A 158 -13.59 9.66 -3.10
CA LEU A 158 -14.44 10.86 -3.12
C LEU A 158 -14.98 11.15 -4.52
N THR A 159 -14.11 11.17 -5.52
CA THR A 159 -14.52 11.43 -6.92
C THR A 159 -15.47 10.35 -7.42
N SER A 160 -15.21 9.07 -7.10
CA SER A 160 -16.07 7.95 -7.50
C SER A 160 -17.46 8.03 -6.88
N TRP A 161 -17.56 8.45 -5.62
CA TRP A 161 -18.83 8.69 -4.96
C TRP A 161 -19.60 9.87 -5.59
N LEU A 162 -18.91 10.98 -5.90
CA LEU A 162 -19.52 12.14 -6.57
C LEU A 162 -20.08 11.75 -7.95
N GLU A 163 -19.35 10.93 -8.73
CA GLU A 163 -19.83 10.43 -10.03
C GLU A 163 -21.15 9.64 -9.91
N ILE A 164 -21.30 8.81 -8.86
CA ILE A 164 -22.56 8.09 -8.60
C ILE A 164 -23.72 9.08 -8.41
N LEU A 165 -23.46 10.23 -7.77
CA LEU A 165 -24.44 11.27 -7.51
C LEU A 165 -24.59 12.25 -8.69
N GLY A 166 -23.91 12.04 -9.82
CA GLY A 166 -23.94 12.96 -10.96
C GLY A 166 -23.25 14.30 -10.68
N LEU A 167 -22.32 14.31 -9.72
CA LEU A 167 -21.54 15.47 -9.29
C LEU A 167 -20.06 15.32 -9.69
N THR A 168 -19.35 16.42 -9.60
CA THR A 168 -17.90 16.52 -9.82
C THR A 168 -17.22 17.23 -8.65
N ASN A 169 -15.89 17.23 -8.64
CA ASN A 169 -15.10 17.96 -7.65
C ASN A 169 -15.42 19.46 -7.60
N SER A 170 -15.93 20.06 -8.69
CA SER A 170 -16.32 21.48 -8.75
C SER A 170 -17.65 21.79 -8.06
N ASP A 171 -18.44 20.76 -7.74
CA ASP A 171 -19.73 20.92 -7.05
C ASP A 171 -19.60 20.96 -5.52
N ILE A 172 -18.41 20.73 -4.99
CA ILE A 172 -18.09 20.71 -3.55
C ILE A 172 -16.88 21.59 -3.24
N VAL A 173 -16.62 21.82 -1.96
CA VAL A 173 -15.39 22.48 -1.49
C VAL A 173 -14.42 21.40 -1.00
N ILE A 174 -13.27 21.27 -1.64
CA ILE A 174 -12.23 20.31 -1.24
C ILE A 174 -11.13 21.05 -0.46
N LYS A 175 -10.78 20.52 0.71
CA LYS A 175 -9.61 20.94 1.48
C LYS A 175 -8.58 19.80 1.51
N ASN A 176 -7.35 20.14 1.11
CA ASN A 176 -6.24 19.17 1.06
C ASN A 176 -5.47 19.15 2.37
N MET A 177 -5.35 17.97 2.97
CA MET A 177 -4.55 17.70 4.17
C MET A 177 -4.07 16.25 4.21
N ASP A 178 -3.07 15.95 5.07
CA ASP A 178 -2.73 14.56 5.39
C ASP A 178 -3.85 13.85 6.17
N GLN A 179 -3.83 12.51 6.17
CA GLN A 179 -4.93 11.71 6.74
C GLN A 179 -5.13 11.92 8.24
N ALA A 180 -4.06 12.16 8.99
CA ALA A 180 -4.18 12.40 10.43
C ALA A 180 -4.88 13.73 10.72
N GLN A 181 -4.59 14.76 9.93
CA GLN A 181 -5.25 16.07 10.00
C GLN A 181 -6.69 15.99 9.50
N VAL A 182 -6.96 15.24 8.41
CA VAL A 182 -8.32 14.99 7.90
C VAL A 182 -9.19 14.35 8.96
N LEU A 183 -8.69 13.29 9.62
CA LEU A 183 -9.42 12.61 10.70
C LEU A 183 -9.69 13.55 11.88
N LYS A 184 -8.67 14.32 12.29
CA LYS A 184 -8.81 15.29 13.39
C LYS A 184 -9.84 16.38 13.09
N ALA A 185 -9.85 16.91 11.86
CA ALA A 185 -10.83 17.91 11.44
C ALA A 185 -12.27 17.36 11.46
N PHE A 186 -12.44 16.11 11.04
CA PHE A 186 -13.72 15.42 11.14
C PHE A 186 -14.16 15.29 12.60
N GLU A 187 -13.29 14.83 13.49
CA GLU A 187 -13.55 14.73 14.93
C GLU A 187 -13.92 16.09 15.59
N SER A 188 -13.41 17.18 15.04
CA SER A 188 -13.67 18.55 15.51
C SER A 188 -14.89 19.22 14.84
N ASN A 189 -15.65 18.51 14.00
CA ASN A 189 -16.79 19.02 13.23
C ASN A 189 -16.46 20.22 12.32
N GLU A 190 -15.26 20.21 11.70
CA GLU A 190 -14.80 21.31 10.84
C GLU A 190 -15.19 21.15 9.35
N CYS A 191 -15.90 20.08 9.01
CA CYS A 191 -16.30 19.74 7.64
C CYS A 191 -17.65 19.02 7.60
N ASP A 192 -18.22 18.86 6.41
CA ASP A 192 -19.44 18.06 6.20
C ASP A 192 -19.13 16.56 6.04
N GLY A 193 -17.92 16.22 5.61
CA GLY A 193 -17.43 14.87 5.47
C GLY A 193 -15.95 14.81 5.11
N VAL A 194 -15.43 13.61 5.07
CA VAL A 194 -14.01 13.34 4.78
C VAL A 194 -13.86 12.14 3.85
N ALA A 195 -12.74 12.07 3.13
CA ALA A 195 -12.35 10.85 2.48
C ALA A 195 -11.05 10.32 3.12
N LEU A 196 -11.12 9.07 3.60
CA LEU A 196 -10.10 8.42 4.39
C LEU A 196 -9.76 7.06 3.80
N TRP A 197 -8.51 6.65 4.00
CA TRP A 197 -8.13 5.24 3.82
C TRP A 197 -7.93 4.53 5.17
N ALA A 198 -7.86 3.21 5.13
CA ALA A 198 -7.57 2.40 6.31
C ALA A 198 -6.14 2.64 6.82
N PRO A 199 -5.93 2.64 8.14
CA PRO A 199 -6.91 2.37 9.16
C PRO A 199 -7.71 3.59 9.62
N HIS A 200 -7.46 4.80 9.10
CA HIS A 200 -8.12 6.05 9.55
C HIS A 200 -9.65 6.00 9.40
N MET A 201 -10.15 5.40 8.29
CA MET A 201 -11.59 5.21 8.12
C MET A 201 -12.21 4.30 9.18
N PHE A 202 -11.48 3.27 9.65
CA PHE A 202 -11.94 2.41 10.73
C PHE A 202 -11.96 3.15 12.06
N VAL A 203 -10.96 4.00 12.33
CA VAL A 203 -10.95 4.88 13.50
C VAL A 203 -12.15 5.82 13.49
N ALA A 204 -12.45 6.45 12.34
CA ALA A 204 -13.62 7.30 12.19
C ALA A 204 -14.92 6.52 12.43
N ALA A 205 -15.06 5.33 11.85
CA ALA A 205 -16.22 4.46 12.05
C ALA A 205 -16.41 4.06 13.51
N ASN A 206 -15.35 3.71 14.23
CA ASN A 206 -15.40 3.40 15.66
C ASN A 206 -15.86 4.59 16.53
N LYS A 207 -15.73 5.82 16.02
CA LYS A 207 -16.21 7.05 16.63
C LYS A 207 -17.60 7.47 16.15
N GLY A 208 -18.29 6.60 15.40
CA GLY A 208 -19.67 6.79 14.97
C GLY A 208 -19.84 7.43 13.58
N ALA A 209 -18.75 7.62 12.82
CA ALA A 209 -18.88 8.03 11.43
C ALA A 209 -19.58 6.95 10.59
N VAL A 210 -20.34 7.38 9.59
CA VAL A 210 -21.05 6.51 8.65
C VAL A 210 -20.36 6.57 7.29
N MET A 211 -20.14 5.41 6.69
CA MET A 211 -19.58 5.33 5.34
C MET A 211 -20.64 5.66 4.31
N ALA A 212 -20.42 6.71 3.52
CA ALA A 212 -21.32 7.10 2.43
C ALA A 212 -21.11 6.21 1.19
N ALA A 213 -19.87 5.89 0.86
CA ALA A 213 -19.46 4.91 -0.15
C ALA A 213 -17.98 4.59 0.04
N ASP A 214 -17.56 3.41 -0.42
CA ASP A 214 -16.16 3.07 -0.70
C ASP A 214 -15.96 2.86 -2.21
N VAL A 215 -14.72 2.57 -2.62
CA VAL A 215 -14.40 2.38 -4.05
C VAL A 215 -15.07 1.11 -4.59
N ARG A 216 -15.17 0.04 -3.80
CA ARG A 216 -15.84 -1.22 -4.17
C ARG A 216 -17.34 -1.01 -4.36
N THR A 217 -18.00 -0.29 -3.45
CA THR A 217 -19.42 0.07 -3.56
C THR A 217 -19.69 0.90 -4.82
N ALA A 218 -18.70 1.69 -5.26
CA ALA A 218 -18.76 2.41 -6.52
C ALA A 218 -18.50 1.52 -7.77
N GLY A 219 -18.30 0.21 -7.58
CA GLY A 219 -18.06 -0.75 -8.66
C GLY A 219 -16.67 -0.61 -9.31
N LYS A 220 -15.69 -0.11 -8.57
CA LYS A 220 -14.34 0.17 -9.05
C LYS A 220 -13.28 -0.60 -8.25
N GLY A 221 -12.09 -0.78 -8.84
CA GLY A 221 -10.91 -1.33 -8.18
C GLY A 221 -9.99 -0.22 -7.66
N ASN A 222 -9.25 -0.52 -6.61
CA ASN A 222 -8.25 0.39 -6.05
C ASN A 222 -7.09 -0.39 -5.42
N PRO A 223 -6.12 -0.89 -6.21
CA PRO A 223 -4.98 -1.59 -5.65
C PRO A 223 -3.95 -0.63 -5.05
N VAL A 224 -3.26 -1.08 -4.02
CA VAL A 224 -1.91 -0.63 -3.70
C VAL A 224 -0.93 -1.39 -4.57
N VAL A 225 0.09 -0.70 -5.03
CA VAL A 225 1.09 -1.26 -5.93
C VAL A 225 2.51 -1.01 -5.41
N LEU A 226 3.41 -1.91 -5.76
CA LEU A 226 4.84 -1.67 -5.63
C LEU A 226 5.35 -1.02 -6.92
N VAL A 227 6.09 0.05 -6.78
CA VAL A 227 6.69 0.80 -7.89
C VAL A 227 8.21 0.84 -7.77
N ALA A 228 8.86 0.95 -8.91
CA ALA A 228 10.31 1.16 -9.02
C ALA A 228 10.63 2.47 -9.76
N ASP A 229 11.76 3.11 -9.46
CA ASP A 229 12.43 3.98 -10.45
C ASP A 229 12.80 3.10 -11.63
N THR A 230 12.18 3.32 -12.79
CA THR A 230 12.36 2.46 -13.97
C THR A 230 13.83 2.35 -14.36
N ARG A 231 14.59 3.43 -14.30
CA ARG A 231 16.02 3.45 -14.65
C ARG A 231 16.84 2.58 -13.70
N TYR A 232 16.48 2.56 -12.41
CA TYR A 232 17.13 1.70 -11.43
C TYR A 232 16.79 0.23 -11.67
N ALA A 233 15.52 -0.09 -11.88
CA ALA A 233 15.07 -1.45 -12.13
C ALA A 233 15.66 -2.04 -13.41
N GLU A 234 15.73 -1.27 -14.49
CA GLU A 234 16.37 -1.67 -15.75
C GLU A 234 17.89 -1.88 -15.60
N LYS A 235 18.54 -1.03 -14.80
CA LYS A 235 19.99 -1.15 -14.57
C LYS A 235 20.35 -2.32 -13.66
N TYR A 236 19.48 -2.67 -12.71
CA TYR A 236 19.71 -3.68 -11.68
C TYR A 236 18.56 -4.70 -11.60
N PRO A 237 18.29 -5.47 -12.68
CA PRO A 237 17.15 -6.40 -12.72
C PRO A 237 17.24 -7.49 -11.65
N ASP A 238 18.45 -7.99 -11.32
CA ASP A 238 18.65 -9.02 -10.31
C ASP A 238 18.30 -8.50 -8.89
N ILE A 239 18.63 -7.23 -8.60
CA ILE A 239 18.26 -6.59 -7.33
C ILE A 239 16.74 -6.42 -7.27
N THR A 240 16.11 -6.03 -8.38
CA THR A 240 14.66 -5.89 -8.47
C THR A 240 13.96 -7.24 -8.25
N ALA A 241 14.46 -8.31 -8.88
CA ALA A 241 13.94 -9.66 -8.67
C ALA A 241 14.11 -10.14 -7.22
N SER A 242 15.25 -9.86 -6.59
CA SER A 242 15.50 -10.19 -5.19
C SER A 242 14.58 -9.42 -4.26
N PHE A 243 14.37 -8.11 -4.49
CA PHE A 243 13.44 -7.28 -3.74
C PHE A 243 12.00 -7.82 -3.82
N LEU A 244 11.53 -8.14 -5.03
CA LEU A 244 10.21 -8.75 -5.24
C LEU A 244 10.10 -10.12 -4.57
N GLY A 245 11.16 -10.94 -4.64
CA GLY A 245 11.21 -12.24 -3.97
C GLY A 245 11.03 -12.13 -2.46
N VAL A 246 11.65 -11.11 -1.82
CA VAL A 246 11.48 -10.84 -0.39
C VAL A 246 10.03 -10.46 -0.07
N PHE A 247 9.42 -9.57 -0.86
CA PHE A 247 8.04 -9.16 -0.69
C PHE A 247 7.06 -10.32 -0.88
N LEU A 248 7.19 -11.09 -1.96
CA LEU A 248 6.32 -12.22 -2.26
C LEU A 248 6.44 -13.35 -1.23
N ARG A 249 7.63 -13.54 -0.63
CA ARG A 249 7.81 -14.45 0.50
C ARG A 249 6.97 -14.00 1.72
N ALA A 250 6.88 -12.70 1.96
CA ALA A 250 6.01 -12.17 3.03
C ALA A 250 4.53 -12.34 2.70
N VAL A 251 4.12 -12.12 1.46
CA VAL A 251 2.77 -12.40 0.98
C VAL A 251 2.39 -13.87 1.21
N ASP A 252 3.27 -14.79 0.83
CA ASP A 252 3.06 -16.22 1.01
C ASP A 252 2.93 -16.62 2.50
N ALA A 253 3.75 -16.04 3.35
CA ALA A 253 3.69 -16.26 4.80
C ALA A 253 2.36 -15.69 5.36
N PHE A 254 1.98 -14.49 4.95
CA PHE A 254 0.73 -13.84 5.35
C PHE A 254 -0.49 -14.68 4.95
N LYS A 255 -0.56 -15.15 3.70
CA LYS A 255 -1.68 -16.00 3.21
C LYS A 255 -1.82 -17.32 3.95
N LYS A 256 -0.74 -17.84 4.53
CA LYS A 256 -0.69 -19.12 5.27
C LYS A 256 -0.92 -18.96 6.78
N THR A 257 -0.87 -17.74 7.30
CA THR A 257 -0.97 -17.47 8.74
C THR A 257 -2.35 -16.86 9.04
N PRO A 258 -3.12 -17.41 9.99
CA PRO A 258 -4.36 -16.79 10.43
C PRO A 258 -4.13 -15.34 10.90
N ALA A 259 -5.06 -14.44 10.59
CA ALA A 259 -4.92 -13.02 10.93
C ALA A 259 -4.74 -12.82 12.44
N GLU A 260 -5.41 -13.66 13.26
CA GLU A 260 -5.33 -13.65 14.71
C GLU A 260 -3.91 -13.89 15.23
N ASP A 261 -3.12 -14.71 14.52
CA ASP A 261 -1.74 -15.04 14.89
C ASP A 261 -0.75 -13.91 14.49
N LEU A 262 -1.17 -12.99 13.63
CA LEU A 262 -0.37 -11.86 13.17
C LEU A 262 -0.63 -10.57 13.96
N ILE A 263 -1.65 -10.51 14.81
CA ILE A 263 -2.05 -9.29 15.54
C ILE A 263 -0.87 -8.67 16.30
N ALA A 264 -0.10 -9.47 17.02
CA ALA A 264 0.99 -8.96 17.85
C ALA A 264 2.11 -8.31 17.00
N GLU A 265 2.48 -8.95 15.87
CA GLU A 265 3.44 -8.38 14.92
C GLU A 265 2.89 -7.13 14.23
N TYR A 266 1.61 -7.11 13.87
CA TYR A 266 0.95 -5.97 13.26
C TYR A 266 0.91 -4.77 14.21
N GLN A 267 0.54 -4.98 15.45
CA GLN A 267 0.60 -3.95 16.50
C GLN A 267 2.03 -3.44 16.71
N ARG A 268 3.03 -4.34 16.69
CA ARG A 268 4.45 -3.98 16.82
C ARG A 268 4.92 -3.14 15.63
N PHE A 269 4.53 -3.48 14.41
CA PHE A 269 4.79 -2.68 13.22
C PHE A 269 4.26 -1.25 13.38
N TYR A 270 2.97 -1.10 13.71
CA TYR A 270 2.39 0.23 13.89
C TYR A 270 3.08 1.01 15.01
N LYS A 271 3.40 0.36 16.12
CA LYS A 271 4.07 1.02 17.23
C LYS A 271 5.50 1.45 16.91
N THR A 272 6.29 0.59 16.28
CA THR A 272 7.75 0.81 16.10
C THR A 272 8.08 1.53 14.80
N PHE A 273 7.35 1.27 13.72
CA PHE A 273 7.61 1.87 12.41
C PHE A 273 6.73 3.10 12.15
N VAL A 274 5.44 3.04 12.49
CA VAL A 274 4.49 4.14 12.22
C VAL A 274 4.34 5.10 13.40
N GLY A 275 4.66 4.65 14.63
CA GLY A 275 4.54 5.46 15.83
C GLY A 275 3.11 5.58 16.37
N LYS A 276 2.25 4.58 16.10
CA LYS A 276 0.85 4.55 16.52
C LYS A 276 0.54 3.27 17.30
N ASP A 277 -0.26 3.37 18.34
CA ASP A 277 -0.80 2.22 19.05
C ASP A 277 -2.18 1.85 18.51
N TYR A 278 -2.38 0.59 18.11
CA TYR A 278 -3.66 0.03 17.71
C TYR A 278 -4.11 -1.04 18.68
N ASP A 279 -5.38 -1.03 19.04
CA ASP A 279 -5.97 -2.12 19.81
C ASP A 279 -6.13 -3.40 18.94
N THR A 280 -6.41 -4.51 19.60
CA THR A 280 -6.54 -5.81 18.96
C THR A 280 -7.65 -5.85 17.90
N ALA A 281 -8.79 -5.18 18.16
CA ALA A 281 -9.92 -5.20 17.25
C ALA A 281 -9.63 -4.42 15.96
N LEU A 282 -8.99 -3.26 16.09
CA LEU A 282 -8.57 -2.47 14.93
C LEU A 282 -7.50 -3.19 14.12
N ALA A 283 -6.50 -3.77 14.78
CA ALA A 283 -5.43 -4.53 14.13
C ALA A 283 -5.98 -5.74 13.36
N LEU A 284 -6.87 -6.52 13.97
CA LEU A 284 -7.51 -7.66 13.31
C LEU A 284 -8.34 -7.23 12.10
N LYS A 285 -9.15 -6.17 12.26
CA LYS A 285 -9.96 -5.64 11.17
C LYS A 285 -9.10 -5.20 10.00
N ASP A 286 -8.03 -4.47 10.26
CA ASP A 286 -7.13 -3.98 9.24
C ASP A 286 -6.43 -5.13 8.50
N LEU A 287 -5.93 -6.15 9.21
CA LEU A 287 -5.37 -7.37 8.64
C LEU A 287 -6.34 -8.11 7.70
N GLN A 288 -7.64 -8.15 8.05
CA GLN A 288 -8.65 -8.90 7.29
C GLN A 288 -9.17 -8.16 6.05
N TYR A 289 -9.03 -6.82 6.00
CA TYR A 289 -9.60 -6.00 4.94
C TYR A 289 -8.67 -5.77 3.75
N HIS A 290 -7.43 -6.28 3.80
CA HIS A 290 -6.41 -6.09 2.77
C HIS A 290 -6.04 -7.41 2.09
N PRO A 291 -6.82 -7.91 1.11
CA PRO A 291 -6.46 -9.09 0.32
C PRO A 291 -5.13 -8.87 -0.40
N VAL A 292 -4.24 -9.84 -0.32
CA VAL A 292 -2.91 -9.83 -0.96
C VAL A 292 -2.84 -10.86 -2.09
N PHE A 293 -1.94 -10.66 -3.04
CA PHE A 293 -1.86 -11.45 -4.26
C PHE A 293 -0.57 -12.27 -4.29
N SER A 294 -0.68 -13.60 -4.35
CA SER A 294 0.46 -14.50 -4.57
C SER A 294 1.11 -14.26 -5.94
N LEU A 295 2.31 -14.80 -6.15
CA LEU A 295 2.97 -14.71 -7.45
C LEU A 295 2.08 -15.23 -8.60
N GLU A 296 1.38 -16.36 -8.40
CA GLU A 296 0.50 -16.94 -9.40
C GLU A 296 -0.66 -16.00 -9.75
N GLU A 297 -1.36 -15.48 -8.72
CA GLU A 297 -2.43 -14.49 -8.89
C GLU A 297 -1.94 -13.20 -9.57
N GLN A 298 -0.74 -12.73 -9.26
CA GLN A 298 -0.17 -11.56 -9.91
C GLN A 298 0.16 -11.83 -11.39
N LEU A 299 0.72 -12.99 -11.72
CA LEU A 299 1.01 -13.36 -13.10
C LEU A 299 -0.26 -13.40 -13.96
N GLU A 300 -1.39 -13.88 -13.41
CA GLU A 300 -2.68 -13.83 -14.09
C GLU A 300 -3.18 -12.41 -14.31
N LEU A 301 -3.04 -11.53 -13.30
CA LEU A 301 -3.48 -10.13 -13.38
C LEU A 301 -2.65 -9.28 -14.35
N PHE A 302 -1.35 -9.58 -14.49
CA PHE A 302 -0.44 -8.90 -15.42
C PHE A 302 -0.39 -9.57 -16.83
N ASP A 303 -1.14 -10.66 -17.05
CA ASP A 303 -1.19 -11.30 -18.37
C ASP A 303 -2.03 -10.46 -19.35
N ASP A 304 -1.37 -9.93 -20.37
CA ASP A 304 -1.97 -9.13 -21.44
C ASP A 304 -2.24 -9.93 -22.74
N THR A 305 -2.01 -11.26 -22.73
CA THR A 305 -2.06 -12.10 -23.94
C THR A 305 -3.48 -12.41 -24.43
N GLY A 306 -4.53 -12.19 -23.63
CA GLY A 306 -5.91 -12.60 -24.00
C GLY A 306 -7.04 -11.65 -23.64
N ALA A 307 -6.87 -10.77 -22.68
CA ALA A 307 -7.83 -9.73 -22.28
C ALA A 307 -7.07 -8.48 -21.87
N PRO A 308 -7.69 -7.28 -21.85
CA PRO A 308 -7.06 -6.11 -21.27
C PRO A 308 -6.60 -6.45 -19.85
N SER A 309 -5.33 -6.16 -19.53
CA SER A 309 -4.81 -6.28 -18.17
C SER A 309 -5.77 -5.60 -17.19
N GLN A 310 -6.00 -6.22 -16.05
CA GLN A 310 -6.83 -5.64 -14.99
C GLN A 310 -6.05 -4.63 -14.13
N VAL A 311 -4.79 -4.40 -14.45
CA VAL A 311 -3.87 -3.48 -13.76
C VAL A 311 -3.58 -2.25 -14.60
#